data_c3993271bd35c8b5feef94619a1bb040
#
_entry.id   c3993271bd35c8b5feef94619a1bb040
#
_cell.length_a   1.000
_cell.length_b   1.000
_cell.length_c   1.000
_cell.angle_alpha   90.00
_cell.angle_beta   90.00
_cell.angle_gamma   90.00
#
_symmetry.space_group_name_H-M   'P 1'
#
loop_
_entity.id
_entity.type
_entity.pdbx_description
1 polymer ?
#
loop_
_entity_poly.entity_id
_entity_poly.type
_entity_poly.pdbx_seq_one_letter_code
_entity_poly.pdbx_strand_id
1 'polypeptide(L)'
;QLNQNEDKTAIFESWCDFLNYFDSSVKFQLSFMNLAANKDTYGSSIEIPSQGDDFDGIREEYTDMLRSQLARGNNGLIKTKYLTFGIEAASVKEAKPRLDRIETDILNNFKRLGVTAEPLNGKQRLGLMHGMFHMDEQLDFNFDWNWLAPSGLSVKDFIAPSSFEFRNGKEFGVGKKLGAVSFLQILAPELNDRMLADFLDMESSLIVTMHIQSVDQVKAIKTVKRKITDLQKMTIEEQKKAVRSGYD
;
A
#
# COMPACT_ATOMS: atom_id res chain seq x y z
N GLN A 1 13.96 2.35 15.15
CA GLN A 1 13.91 3.82 15.07
C GLN A 1 15.25 4.32 14.57
N LEU A 2 15.25 5.06 13.46
CA LEU A 2 16.47 5.63 12.89
C LEU A 2 16.84 6.89 13.68
N ASN A 3 17.89 6.79 14.48
CA ASN A 3 18.33 7.89 15.35
C ASN A 3 19.40 8.80 14.72
N GLN A 4 20.07 8.36 13.67
CA GLN A 4 21.14 9.12 13.03
C GLN A 4 20.75 9.55 11.62
N ASN A 5 21.15 10.75 11.21
CA ASN A 5 20.86 11.28 9.87
C ASN A 5 21.56 10.46 8.76
N GLU A 6 22.71 9.87 9.08
CA GLU A 6 23.46 8.99 8.16
C GLU A 6 22.66 7.73 7.82
N ASP A 7 21.99 7.11 8.82
CA ASP A 7 21.13 5.95 8.60
C ASP A 7 19.93 6.29 7.70
N LYS A 8 19.35 7.47 7.87
CA LYS A 8 18.22 7.93 7.05
C LYS A 8 18.63 8.12 5.61
N THR A 9 19.80 8.72 5.38
CA THR A 9 20.34 8.94 4.04
C THR A 9 20.66 7.62 3.35
N ALA A 10 21.32 6.69 4.05
CA ALA A 10 21.65 5.37 3.50
C ALA A 10 20.39 4.56 3.13
N ILE A 11 19.34 4.61 3.95
CA ILE A 11 18.06 3.95 3.64
C ILE A 11 17.37 4.61 2.47
N PHE A 12 17.37 5.94 2.39
CA PHE A 12 16.79 6.67 1.27
C PHE A 12 17.51 6.35 -0.05
N GLU A 13 18.84 6.34 -0.05
CA GLU A 13 19.64 5.95 -1.22
C GLU A 13 19.34 4.51 -1.64
N SER A 14 19.30 3.57 -0.69
CA SER A 14 18.97 2.17 -0.97
C SER A 14 17.55 2.00 -1.50
N TRP A 15 16.61 2.84 -1.06
CA TRP A 15 15.24 2.86 -1.57
C TRP A 15 15.17 3.43 -3.00
N CYS A 16 15.95 4.47 -3.29
CA CYS A 16 16.09 5.00 -4.63
C CYS A 16 16.70 3.95 -5.58
N ASP A 17 17.74 3.25 -5.14
CA ASP A 17 18.38 2.18 -5.91
C ASP A 17 17.39 1.06 -6.20
N PHE A 18 16.57 0.66 -5.21
CA PHE A 18 15.51 -0.33 -5.41
C PHE A 18 14.52 0.11 -6.50
N LEU A 19 14.03 1.35 -6.46
CA LEU A 19 13.06 1.84 -7.44
C LEU A 19 13.70 2.00 -8.84
N ASN A 20 14.97 2.36 -8.92
CA ASN A 20 15.72 2.52 -10.16
C ASN A 20 16.21 1.20 -10.76
N TYR A 21 16.19 0.11 -9.99
CA TYR A 21 16.61 -1.21 -10.46
C TYR A 21 15.69 -1.74 -11.58
N PHE A 22 14.42 -1.40 -11.54
CA PHE A 22 13.41 -1.89 -12.47
C PHE A 22 13.20 -0.91 -13.63
N ASP A 23 13.09 -1.45 -14.83
CA ASP A 23 12.80 -0.69 -16.03
C ASP A 23 11.33 -0.21 -16.08
N SER A 24 11.01 0.60 -17.08
CA SER A 24 9.67 1.18 -17.25
C SER A 24 8.55 0.16 -17.59
N SER A 25 8.89 -1.10 -17.85
CA SER A 25 7.93 -2.17 -18.11
C SER A 25 7.32 -2.73 -16.83
N VAL A 26 7.97 -2.51 -15.67
CA VAL A 26 7.49 -2.94 -14.37
C VAL A 26 6.72 -1.82 -13.70
N LYS A 27 5.47 -2.08 -13.37
CA LYS A 27 4.59 -1.16 -12.64
C LYS A 27 4.52 -1.59 -11.18
N PHE A 28 4.69 -0.67 -10.25
CA PHE A 28 4.60 -0.92 -8.82
C PHE A 28 3.42 -0.20 -8.20
N GLN A 29 2.86 -0.82 -7.20
CA GLN A 29 1.85 -0.23 -6.34
C GLN A 29 2.23 -0.53 -4.89
N LEU A 30 2.51 0.50 -4.12
CA LEU A 30 2.80 0.40 -2.70
C LEU A 30 1.58 0.84 -1.93
N SER A 31 0.99 -0.08 -1.16
CA SER A 31 -0.22 0.16 -0.37
C SER A 31 0.11 0.10 1.11
N PHE A 32 -0.25 1.14 1.83
CA PHE A 32 -0.22 1.23 3.28
C PHE A 32 -1.66 1.07 3.77
N MET A 33 -1.89 0.13 4.65
CA MET A 33 -3.22 -0.22 5.11
C MET A 33 -3.30 -0.21 6.63
N ASN A 34 -4.28 0.52 7.15
CA ASN A 34 -4.75 0.41 8.51
C ASN A 34 -6.13 -0.24 8.44
N LEU A 35 -6.25 -1.48 8.79
CA LEU A 35 -7.53 -2.20 8.75
C LEU A 35 -7.86 -2.74 10.13
N ALA A 36 -9.16 -2.79 10.46
CA ALA A 36 -9.61 -3.42 11.68
C ALA A 36 -9.14 -4.89 11.73
N ALA A 37 -8.50 -5.27 12.82
CA ALA A 37 -8.08 -6.64 13.03
C ALA A 37 -9.32 -7.54 13.12
N ASN A 38 -9.32 -8.64 12.39
CA ASN A 38 -10.22 -9.73 12.73
C ASN A 38 -9.76 -10.30 14.06
N LYS A 39 -10.58 -10.15 15.12
CA LYS A 39 -10.24 -10.54 16.49
C LYS A 39 -9.86 -12.01 16.60
N ASP A 40 -10.50 -12.86 15.80
CA ASP A 40 -10.29 -14.31 15.88
C ASP A 40 -8.96 -14.73 15.20
N THR A 41 -8.64 -14.16 14.05
CA THR A 41 -7.38 -14.46 13.34
C THR A 41 -6.17 -13.91 14.08
N TYR A 42 -6.33 -12.75 14.71
CA TYR A 42 -5.24 -12.10 15.44
C TYR A 42 -5.07 -12.69 16.84
N GLY A 43 -6.17 -13.07 17.48
CA GLY A 43 -6.15 -13.76 18.77
C GLY A 43 -5.35 -15.07 18.69
N SER A 44 -5.55 -15.85 17.66
CA SER A 44 -4.83 -17.12 17.45
C SER A 44 -3.35 -16.94 17.11
N SER A 45 -2.95 -15.81 16.50
CA SER A 45 -1.53 -15.55 16.17
C SER A 45 -0.68 -15.11 17.39
N ILE A 46 -1.35 -14.68 18.47
CA ILE A 46 -0.70 -14.21 19.71
C ILE A 46 -0.78 -15.27 20.80
N GLU A 47 -1.66 -16.25 20.61
CA GLU A 47 -1.85 -17.33 21.57
C GLU A 47 -0.58 -18.19 21.66
N ILE A 48 -0.01 -18.22 22.85
CA ILE A 48 1.12 -19.10 23.15
C ILE A 48 0.53 -20.47 23.53
N PRO A 49 0.74 -21.50 22.71
CA PRO A 49 0.12 -22.79 22.96
C PRO A 49 0.63 -23.40 24.28
N SER A 50 -0.31 -24.01 25.02
CA SER A 50 0.01 -24.79 26.20
C SER A 50 0.97 -25.94 25.84
N GLN A 51 1.98 -26.16 26.69
CA GLN A 51 2.96 -27.23 26.53
C GLN A 51 2.75 -28.36 27.56
N GLY A 52 1.78 -28.22 28.45
CA GLY A 52 1.46 -29.20 29.49
C GLY A 52 2.47 -29.21 30.63
N ASP A 53 3.15 -28.10 30.88
CA ASP A 53 4.13 -27.92 31.96
C ASP A 53 3.66 -26.90 33.02
N ASP A 54 4.44 -26.76 34.10
CA ASP A 54 4.13 -25.86 35.22
C ASP A 54 4.09 -24.35 34.83
N PHE A 55 4.51 -23.99 33.60
CA PHE A 55 4.55 -22.62 33.10
C PHE A 55 3.32 -22.27 32.24
N ASP A 56 2.36 -23.13 32.07
CA ASP A 56 1.17 -22.86 31.25
C ASP A 56 0.35 -21.69 31.78
N GLY A 57 0.25 -21.54 33.10
CA GLY A 57 -0.39 -20.38 33.70
C GLY A 57 0.30 -19.04 33.36
N ILE A 58 1.62 -19.03 33.26
CA ILE A 58 2.39 -17.84 32.83
C ILE A 58 2.17 -17.54 31.36
N ARG A 59 2.08 -18.57 30.52
CA ARG A 59 1.79 -18.39 29.07
C ARG A 59 0.41 -17.81 28.84
N GLU A 60 -0.58 -18.26 29.62
CA GLU A 60 -1.95 -17.74 29.55
C GLU A 60 -2.01 -16.27 30.01
N GLU A 61 -1.40 -15.94 31.14
CA GLU A 61 -1.33 -14.57 31.65
C GLU A 61 -0.60 -13.64 30.67
N TYR A 62 0.48 -14.09 30.05
CA TYR A 62 1.23 -13.33 29.06
C TYR A 62 0.41 -13.14 27.75
N THR A 63 -0.33 -14.16 27.33
CA THR A 63 -1.25 -14.08 26.19
C THR A 63 -2.35 -13.05 26.46
N ASP A 64 -2.94 -13.04 27.65
CA ASP A 64 -3.98 -12.08 28.03
C ASP A 64 -3.42 -10.65 28.16
N MET A 65 -2.19 -10.49 28.64
CA MET A 65 -1.51 -9.22 28.65
C MET A 65 -1.30 -8.68 27.22
N LEU A 66 -0.84 -9.53 26.31
CA LEU A 66 -0.67 -9.16 24.90
C LEU A 66 -2.00 -8.79 24.24
N ARG A 67 -3.06 -9.56 24.48
CA ARG A 67 -4.43 -9.24 24.01
C ARG A 67 -4.92 -7.90 24.54
N SER A 68 -4.66 -7.63 25.83
CA SER A 68 -5.04 -6.37 26.46
C SER A 68 -4.26 -5.17 25.90
N GLN A 69 -2.97 -5.34 25.65
CA GLN A 69 -2.15 -4.29 25.03
C GLN A 69 -2.58 -3.99 23.59
N LEU A 70 -2.93 -5.01 22.83
CA LEU A 70 -3.45 -4.83 21.47
C LEU A 70 -4.82 -4.15 21.46
N ALA A 71 -5.70 -4.51 22.39
CA ALA A 71 -6.99 -3.85 22.53
C ALA A 71 -6.87 -2.37 22.91
N ARG A 72 -5.81 -1.98 23.60
CA ARG A 72 -5.50 -0.58 24.01
C ARG A 72 -4.67 0.18 22.98
N GLY A 73 -3.88 -0.54 22.16
CA GLY A 73 -3.03 0.05 21.15
C GLY A 73 -3.76 0.16 19.80
N ASN A 74 -3.64 1.30 19.12
CA ASN A 74 -4.15 1.53 17.76
C ASN A 74 -5.65 1.23 17.53
N ASN A 75 -6.50 1.30 18.53
CA ASN A 75 -7.96 1.03 18.41
C ASN A 75 -8.31 -0.29 17.68
N GLY A 76 -7.48 -1.31 17.80
CA GLY A 76 -7.66 -2.59 17.11
C GLY A 76 -7.32 -2.56 15.61
N LEU A 77 -6.59 -1.56 15.15
CA LEU A 77 -6.13 -1.46 13.77
C LEU A 77 -4.76 -2.13 13.58
N ILE A 78 -4.66 -2.91 12.53
CA ILE A 78 -3.39 -3.51 12.08
C ILE A 78 -2.82 -2.68 10.94
N LYS A 79 -1.58 -2.21 11.11
CA LYS A 79 -0.83 -1.48 10.09
C LYS A 79 -0.02 -2.46 9.25
N THR A 80 -0.37 -2.61 7.98
CA THR A 80 0.33 -3.48 7.04
C THR A 80 0.78 -2.72 5.80
N LYS A 81 1.78 -3.27 5.11
CA LYS A 81 2.31 -2.69 3.87
C LYS A 81 2.34 -3.78 2.81
N TYR A 82 1.87 -3.47 1.62
CA TYR A 82 1.88 -4.38 0.49
C TYR A 82 2.56 -3.75 -0.71
N LEU A 83 3.45 -4.51 -1.33
CA LEU A 83 4.01 -4.16 -2.62
C LEU A 83 3.37 -5.07 -3.68
N THR A 84 2.68 -4.46 -4.62
CA THR A 84 2.15 -5.16 -5.78
C THR A 84 2.96 -4.74 -7.01
N PHE A 85 3.37 -5.69 -7.82
CA PHE A 85 4.06 -5.41 -9.07
C PHE A 85 3.37 -6.11 -10.22
N GLY A 86 3.53 -5.58 -11.41
CA GLY A 86 2.92 -6.11 -12.61
C GLY A 86 3.72 -5.77 -13.86
N ILE A 87 3.59 -6.64 -14.85
CA ILE A 87 4.18 -6.48 -16.17
C ILE A 87 3.14 -6.72 -17.25
N GLU A 88 3.39 -6.21 -18.44
CA GLU A 88 2.61 -6.54 -19.63
C GLU A 88 3.26 -7.72 -20.37
N ALA A 89 2.46 -8.71 -20.73
CA ALA A 89 2.89 -9.89 -21.50
C ALA A 89 1.73 -10.42 -22.34
N ALA A 90 2.06 -11.11 -23.44
CA ALA A 90 1.05 -11.68 -24.35
C ALA A 90 0.31 -12.89 -23.74
N SER A 91 0.92 -13.59 -22.78
CA SER A 91 0.33 -14.76 -22.13
C SER A 91 0.86 -14.95 -20.72
N VAL A 92 0.12 -15.69 -19.88
CA VAL A 92 0.54 -16.11 -18.54
C VAL A 92 1.83 -16.96 -18.59
N LYS A 93 1.97 -17.80 -19.61
CA LYS A 93 3.15 -18.65 -19.82
C LYS A 93 4.42 -17.83 -20.02
N GLU A 94 4.32 -16.70 -20.69
CA GLU A 94 5.42 -15.76 -20.91
C GLU A 94 5.66 -14.88 -19.67
N ALA A 95 4.59 -14.44 -19.02
CA ALA A 95 4.68 -13.57 -17.84
C ALA A 95 5.32 -14.27 -16.65
N LYS A 96 4.98 -15.55 -16.40
CA LYS A 96 5.37 -16.27 -15.19
C LYS A 96 6.88 -16.25 -14.92
N PRO A 97 7.78 -16.64 -15.82
CA PRO A 97 9.22 -16.63 -15.56
C PRO A 97 9.77 -15.22 -15.25
N ARG A 98 9.18 -14.18 -15.88
CA ARG A 98 9.56 -12.79 -15.63
C ARG A 98 9.09 -12.32 -14.25
N LEU A 99 7.88 -12.68 -13.84
CA LEU A 99 7.33 -12.38 -12.53
C LEU A 99 8.11 -13.09 -11.42
N ASP A 100 8.43 -14.38 -11.60
CA ASP A 100 9.22 -15.16 -10.64
C ASP A 100 10.63 -14.54 -10.43
N ARG A 101 11.24 -14.03 -11.50
CA ARG A 101 12.51 -13.31 -11.41
C ARG A 101 12.38 -11.98 -10.66
N ILE A 102 11.38 -11.17 -11.02
CA ILE A 102 11.13 -9.88 -10.35
C ILE A 102 10.85 -10.09 -8.87
N GLU A 103 10.08 -11.09 -8.50
CA GLU A 103 9.83 -11.47 -7.11
C GLU A 103 11.13 -11.76 -6.37
N THR A 104 11.99 -12.60 -6.96
CA THR A 104 13.30 -12.92 -6.38
C THR A 104 14.16 -11.67 -6.21
N ASP A 105 14.19 -10.80 -7.19
CA ASP A 105 14.97 -9.56 -7.15
C ASP A 105 14.43 -8.61 -6.07
N ILE A 106 13.11 -8.49 -5.91
CA ILE A 106 12.45 -7.71 -4.85
C ILE A 106 12.83 -8.25 -3.47
N LEU A 107 12.70 -9.55 -3.24
CA LEU A 107 13.01 -10.18 -1.97
C LEU A 107 14.49 -9.99 -1.59
N ASN A 108 15.41 -10.14 -2.55
CA ASN A 108 16.83 -9.91 -2.35
C ASN A 108 17.13 -8.43 -1.99
N ASN A 109 16.51 -7.49 -2.67
CA ASN A 109 16.68 -6.07 -2.38
C ASN A 109 16.13 -5.72 -0.99
N PHE A 110 14.96 -6.22 -0.61
CA PHE A 110 14.39 -6.02 0.72
C PHE A 110 15.26 -6.63 1.83
N LYS A 111 15.81 -7.82 1.60
CA LYS A 111 16.77 -8.42 2.52
C LYS A 111 18.00 -7.54 2.75
N ARG A 112 18.51 -6.90 1.69
CA ARG A 112 19.63 -5.94 1.80
C ARG A 112 19.26 -4.68 2.58
N LEU A 113 18.00 -4.25 2.51
CA LEU A 113 17.44 -3.15 3.32
C LEU A 113 17.11 -3.56 4.77
N GLY A 114 17.32 -4.83 5.15
CA GLY A 114 16.94 -5.34 6.46
C GLY A 114 15.42 -5.50 6.64
N VAL A 115 14.67 -5.57 5.53
CA VAL A 115 13.22 -5.74 5.53
C VAL A 115 12.86 -7.17 5.13
N THR A 116 11.95 -7.78 5.89
CA THR A 116 11.36 -9.07 5.56
C THR A 116 10.09 -8.86 4.74
N ALA A 117 9.95 -9.60 3.65
CA ALA A 117 8.75 -9.60 2.82
C ALA A 117 8.37 -11.04 2.48
N GLU A 118 7.08 -11.32 2.45
CA GLU A 118 6.52 -12.63 2.14
C GLU A 118 5.56 -12.51 0.95
N PRO A 119 5.71 -13.35 -0.09
CA PRO A 119 4.79 -13.37 -1.22
C PRO A 119 3.42 -13.89 -0.79
N LEU A 120 2.36 -13.20 -1.18
CA LEU A 120 1.00 -13.68 -0.97
C LEU A 120 0.60 -14.71 -2.03
N ASN A 121 0.04 -15.84 -1.60
CA ASN A 121 -0.62 -16.75 -2.51
C ASN A 121 -2.01 -16.23 -2.94
N GLY A 122 -2.64 -16.90 -3.93
CA GLY A 122 -3.91 -16.45 -4.49
C GLY A 122 -5.03 -16.33 -3.44
N LYS A 123 -5.14 -17.28 -2.50
CA LYS A 123 -6.16 -17.23 -1.43
C LYS A 123 -5.93 -16.07 -0.48
N GLN A 124 -4.68 -15.87 -0.07
CA GLN A 124 -4.30 -14.74 0.80
C GLN A 124 -4.58 -13.40 0.12
N ARG A 125 -4.29 -13.28 -1.18
CA ARG A 125 -4.61 -12.07 -1.94
C ARG A 125 -6.12 -11.82 -2.03
N LEU A 126 -6.92 -12.85 -2.26
CA LEU A 126 -8.38 -12.71 -2.25
C LEU A 126 -8.90 -12.30 -0.88
N GLY A 127 -8.39 -12.87 0.21
CA GLY A 127 -8.73 -12.46 1.58
C GLY A 127 -8.37 -11.01 1.85
N LEU A 128 -7.21 -10.55 1.39
CA LEU A 128 -6.81 -9.15 1.49
C LEU A 128 -7.80 -8.23 0.73
N MET A 129 -8.15 -8.58 -0.51
CA MET A 129 -9.12 -7.80 -1.30
C MET A 129 -10.52 -7.80 -0.66
N HIS A 130 -10.96 -8.93 -0.11
CA HIS A 130 -12.19 -9.00 0.65
C HIS A 130 -12.18 -8.03 1.83
N GLY A 131 -11.11 -8.01 2.63
CA GLY A 131 -10.95 -7.07 3.73
C GLY A 131 -10.97 -5.61 3.30
N MET A 132 -10.42 -5.28 2.13
CA MET A 132 -10.46 -3.93 1.58
C MET A 132 -11.87 -3.48 1.19
N PHE A 133 -12.69 -4.37 0.65
CA PHE A 133 -14.08 -4.06 0.27
C PHE A 133 -15.04 -4.09 1.46
N HIS A 134 -14.67 -4.79 2.54
CA HIS A 134 -15.48 -4.94 3.75
C HIS A 134 -14.80 -4.29 4.96
N MET A 135 -14.18 -3.12 4.75
CA MET A 135 -13.52 -2.37 5.84
C MET A 135 -14.48 -2.16 7.01
N ASP A 136 -13.98 -2.35 8.23
CA ASP A 136 -14.72 -2.25 9.49
C ASP A 136 -15.87 -3.28 9.67
N GLU A 137 -16.00 -4.24 8.76
CA GLU A 137 -16.86 -5.39 8.92
C GLU A 137 -16.02 -6.59 9.38
N GLN A 138 -16.41 -7.21 10.48
CA GLN A 138 -15.77 -8.43 10.98
C GLN A 138 -16.34 -9.65 10.23
N LEU A 139 -16.14 -9.70 8.92
CA LEU A 139 -16.59 -10.80 8.08
C LEU A 139 -15.42 -11.77 7.83
N ASP A 140 -15.65 -13.04 8.13
CA ASP A 140 -14.69 -14.08 7.81
C ASP A 140 -14.64 -14.33 6.31
N PHE A 141 -13.44 -14.30 5.75
CA PHE A 141 -13.21 -14.68 4.37
C PHE A 141 -13.12 -16.19 4.26
N ASN A 142 -14.23 -16.83 3.93
CA ASN A 142 -14.30 -18.27 3.71
C ASN A 142 -14.28 -18.59 2.22
N PHE A 143 -13.14 -19.09 1.72
CA PHE A 143 -12.92 -19.40 0.32
C PHE A 143 -12.12 -20.68 0.15
N ASP A 144 -12.56 -21.55 -0.76
CA ASP A 144 -11.84 -22.73 -1.23
C ASP A 144 -11.91 -22.80 -2.77
N TRP A 145 -10.78 -23.08 -3.39
CA TRP A 145 -10.67 -23.23 -4.85
C TRP A 145 -11.61 -24.31 -5.40
N ASN A 146 -11.88 -25.35 -4.63
CA ASN A 146 -12.76 -26.44 -5.00
C ASN A 146 -14.23 -26.01 -5.15
N TRP A 147 -14.60 -24.88 -4.61
CA TRP A 147 -15.98 -24.36 -4.71
C TRP A 147 -16.25 -23.64 -6.02
N LEU A 148 -15.24 -23.13 -6.71
CA LEU A 148 -15.43 -22.33 -7.91
C LEU A 148 -16.15 -23.09 -9.02
N ALA A 149 -15.63 -24.26 -9.42
CA ALA A 149 -16.19 -25.02 -10.52
C ALA A 149 -17.63 -25.49 -10.29
N PRO A 150 -17.97 -26.07 -9.09
CA PRO A 150 -19.35 -26.50 -8.81
C PRO A 150 -20.34 -25.37 -8.60
N SER A 151 -19.89 -24.21 -8.08
CA SER A 151 -20.77 -23.09 -7.75
C SER A 151 -21.21 -22.26 -8.95
N GLY A 152 -20.45 -22.29 -10.05
CA GLY A 152 -20.63 -21.39 -11.18
C GLY A 152 -20.27 -19.92 -10.87
N LEU A 153 -19.73 -19.65 -9.69
CA LEU A 153 -19.28 -18.31 -9.26
C LEU A 153 -17.87 -18.02 -9.76
N SER A 154 -17.54 -16.74 -9.82
CA SER A 154 -16.18 -16.27 -10.06
C SER A 154 -15.51 -15.84 -8.75
N VAL A 155 -14.19 -15.71 -8.74
CA VAL A 155 -13.46 -15.18 -7.57
C VAL A 155 -13.94 -13.79 -7.13
N LYS A 156 -14.52 -13.01 -8.05
CA LYS A 156 -15.06 -11.68 -7.76
C LYS A 156 -16.29 -11.74 -6.85
N ASP A 157 -17.10 -12.78 -6.99
CA ASP A 157 -18.32 -12.95 -6.19
C ASP A 157 -18.01 -13.20 -4.72
N PHE A 158 -16.81 -13.74 -4.43
CA PHE A 158 -16.36 -13.98 -3.04
C PHE A 158 -15.76 -12.74 -2.37
N ILE A 159 -15.34 -11.74 -3.13
CA ILE A 159 -14.72 -10.52 -2.59
C ILE A 159 -15.60 -9.29 -2.70
N ALA A 160 -16.62 -9.33 -3.57
CA ALA A 160 -17.49 -8.19 -3.82
C ALA A 160 -18.39 -7.86 -2.63
N PRO A 161 -18.66 -6.58 -2.38
CA PRO A 161 -19.71 -6.17 -1.44
C PRO A 161 -21.07 -6.72 -1.84
N SER A 162 -21.98 -6.90 -0.86
CA SER A 162 -23.29 -7.45 -1.07
C SER A 162 -24.20 -6.63 -1.99
N SER A 163 -23.99 -5.32 -2.04
CA SER A 163 -24.75 -4.41 -2.91
C SER A 163 -24.01 -3.11 -3.22
N PHE A 164 -24.34 -2.56 -4.38
CA PHE A 164 -23.97 -1.18 -4.75
C PHE A 164 -25.25 -0.41 -5.06
N GLU A 165 -25.36 0.81 -4.57
CA GLU A 165 -26.49 1.71 -4.82
C GLU A 165 -25.98 3.09 -5.21
N PHE A 166 -26.35 3.56 -6.41
CA PHE A 166 -26.00 4.90 -6.88
C PHE A 166 -27.24 5.77 -6.88
N ARG A 167 -27.43 6.56 -5.81
CA ARG A 167 -28.62 7.39 -5.60
C ARG A 167 -28.52 8.75 -6.28
N ASN A 168 -27.33 9.33 -6.27
CA ASN A 168 -27.06 10.65 -6.86
C ASN A 168 -25.60 10.73 -7.32
N GLY A 169 -25.20 11.83 -7.94
CA GLY A 169 -23.84 12.03 -8.43
C GLY A 169 -22.78 12.33 -7.36
N LYS A 170 -23.16 12.42 -6.08
CA LYS A 170 -22.26 12.78 -4.98
C LYS A 170 -21.97 11.62 -4.04
N GLU A 171 -22.92 10.71 -3.90
CA GLU A 171 -22.89 9.63 -2.92
C GLU A 171 -23.27 8.29 -3.54
N PHE A 172 -22.69 7.22 -3.03
CA PHE A 172 -23.03 5.85 -3.39
C PHE A 172 -23.11 4.99 -2.14
N GLY A 173 -23.94 3.95 -2.20
CA GLY A 173 -24.03 2.93 -1.16
C GLY A 173 -23.16 1.71 -1.49
N VAL A 174 -22.47 1.16 -0.50
CA VAL A 174 -21.74 -0.12 -0.58
C VAL A 174 -22.13 -0.95 0.62
N GLY A 175 -22.93 -2.01 0.40
CA GLY A 175 -23.48 -2.77 1.50
C GLY A 175 -24.31 -1.86 2.42
N LYS A 176 -23.91 -1.74 3.67
CA LYS A 176 -24.56 -0.86 4.68
C LYS A 176 -23.93 0.52 4.81
N LYS A 177 -22.89 0.81 4.04
CA LYS A 177 -22.09 2.04 4.17
C LYS A 177 -22.41 3.02 3.05
N LEU A 178 -22.21 4.30 3.35
CA LEU A 178 -22.25 5.39 2.37
C LEU A 178 -20.83 5.79 2.00
N GLY A 179 -20.58 5.98 0.71
CA GLY A 179 -19.32 6.43 0.17
C GLY A 179 -19.50 7.71 -0.64
N ALA A 180 -18.45 8.51 -0.68
CA ALA A 180 -18.31 9.65 -1.56
C ALA A 180 -16.91 9.69 -2.16
N VAL A 181 -16.77 10.25 -3.35
CA VAL A 181 -15.48 10.42 -4.01
C VAL A 181 -15.12 11.90 -4.05
N SER A 182 -13.91 12.20 -3.62
CA SER A 182 -13.32 13.52 -3.75
C SER A 182 -11.95 13.41 -4.42
N PHE A 183 -11.50 14.50 -5.03
CA PHE A 183 -10.18 14.58 -5.63
C PHE A 183 -9.52 15.91 -5.25
N LEU A 184 -8.20 15.87 -5.15
CA LEU A 184 -7.40 17.05 -4.87
C LEU A 184 -7.24 17.86 -6.15
N GLN A 185 -7.86 19.04 -6.20
CA GLN A 185 -7.84 19.89 -7.39
C GLN A 185 -6.56 20.74 -7.47
N ILE A 186 -6.07 21.22 -6.33
CA ILE A 186 -4.88 22.06 -6.24
C ILE A 186 -3.92 21.42 -5.25
N LEU A 187 -2.71 21.10 -5.72
CA LEU A 187 -1.65 20.61 -4.87
C LEU A 187 -0.96 21.78 -4.16
N ALA A 188 -0.55 21.56 -2.91
CA ALA A 188 0.35 22.47 -2.23
C ALA A 188 1.69 22.55 -3.00
N PRO A 189 2.34 23.72 -3.04
CA PRO A 189 3.62 23.88 -3.73
C PRO A 189 4.72 23.01 -3.14
N GLU A 190 4.62 22.69 -1.87
CA GLU A 190 5.56 21.82 -1.14
C GLU A 190 4.78 20.76 -0.35
N LEU A 191 5.30 19.53 -0.33
CA LEU A 191 4.77 18.43 0.46
C LEU A 191 5.72 18.19 1.64
N ASN A 192 5.13 17.91 2.81
CA ASN A 192 5.88 17.59 4.01
C ASN A 192 6.33 16.11 3.97
N ASP A 193 7.58 15.84 4.37
CA ASP A 193 8.13 14.48 4.48
C ASP A 193 7.33 13.55 5.41
N ARG A 194 6.57 14.13 6.34
CA ARG A 194 5.76 13.40 7.32
C ARG A 194 4.35 13.08 6.84
N MET A 195 3.94 13.54 5.67
CA MET A 195 2.56 13.39 5.18
C MET A 195 2.05 11.95 5.26
N LEU A 196 2.84 10.97 4.84
CA LEU A 196 2.45 9.56 4.92
C LEU A 196 2.40 9.05 6.37
N ALA A 197 3.28 9.53 7.24
CA ALA A 197 3.26 9.19 8.66
C ALA A 197 1.98 9.72 9.33
N ASP A 198 1.61 10.96 9.06
CA ASP A 198 0.41 11.58 9.62
C ASP A 198 -0.86 10.83 9.18
N PHE A 199 -0.94 10.36 7.92
CA PHE A 199 -2.03 9.49 7.48
C PHE A 199 -2.05 8.14 8.19
N LEU A 200 -0.88 7.53 8.39
CA LEU A 200 -0.78 6.22 9.05
C LEU A 200 -1.05 6.28 10.56
N ASP A 201 -0.91 7.45 11.16
CA ASP A 201 -1.21 7.67 12.57
C ASP A 201 -2.69 8.00 12.84
N MET A 202 -3.50 8.12 11.79
CA MET A 202 -4.95 8.26 11.95
C MET A 202 -5.55 7.00 12.57
N GLU A 203 -6.39 7.20 13.59
CA GLU A 203 -7.12 6.12 14.27
C GLU A 203 -8.39 5.72 13.53
N SER A 204 -8.26 5.40 12.24
CA SER A 204 -9.36 4.98 11.39
C SER A 204 -8.88 3.96 10.35
N SER A 205 -9.81 3.14 9.86
CA SER A 205 -9.50 2.28 8.71
C SER A 205 -9.17 3.14 7.51
N LEU A 206 -7.99 2.91 6.95
CA LEU A 206 -7.43 3.72 5.88
C LEU A 206 -6.60 2.86 4.93
N ILE A 207 -6.70 3.13 3.66
CA ILE A 207 -5.83 2.56 2.62
C ILE A 207 -5.24 3.70 1.81
N VAL A 208 -3.92 3.83 1.87
CA VAL A 208 -3.16 4.78 1.03
C VAL A 208 -2.39 3.99 0.00
N THR A 209 -2.63 4.23 -1.27
CA THR A 209 -1.96 3.55 -2.37
C THR A 209 -1.17 4.53 -3.22
N MET A 210 0.11 4.23 -3.40
CA MET A 210 1.01 4.95 -4.29
C MET A 210 1.26 4.12 -5.53
N HIS A 211 0.95 4.67 -6.71
CA HIS A 211 1.29 4.07 -7.99
C HIS A 211 2.65 4.61 -8.45
N ILE A 212 3.60 3.72 -8.65
CA ILE A 212 4.97 4.06 -9.00
C ILE A 212 5.31 3.42 -10.35
N GLN A 213 5.83 4.21 -11.25
CA GLN A 213 6.29 3.74 -12.56
C GLN A 213 7.60 4.44 -12.90
N SER A 214 8.61 3.66 -13.23
CA SER A 214 9.86 4.18 -13.75
C SER A 214 9.65 4.81 -15.12
N VAL A 215 10.27 5.96 -15.35
CA VAL A 215 10.22 6.64 -16.63
C VAL A 215 11.49 6.30 -17.42
N ASP A 216 11.32 6.01 -18.70
CA ASP A 216 12.45 5.81 -19.60
C ASP A 216 13.43 7.00 -19.51
N GLN A 217 14.72 6.70 -19.34
CA GLN A 217 15.75 7.71 -19.08
C GLN A 217 15.81 8.80 -20.17
N VAL A 218 15.66 8.41 -21.44
CA VAL A 218 15.68 9.37 -22.56
C VAL A 218 14.49 10.31 -22.49
N LYS A 219 13.30 9.76 -22.17
CA LYS A 219 12.07 10.56 -21.99
C LYS A 219 12.20 11.48 -20.76
N ALA A 220 12.77 10.99 -19.67
CA ALA A 220 12.99 11.77 -18.45
C ALA A 220 13.90 12.97 -18.73
N ILE A 221 15.06 12.75 -19.34
CA ILE A 221 16.01 13.81 -19.70
C ILE A 221 15.36 14.84 -20.63
N LYS A 222 14.62 14.39 -21.65
CA LYS A 222 13.92 15.28 -22.58
C LYS A 222 12.87 16.14 -21.87
N THR A 223 12.13 15.54 -20.93
CA THR A 223 11.10 16.25 -20.16
C THR A 223 11.71 17.28 -19.23
N VAL A 224 12.81 16.93 -18.52
CA VAL A 224 13.53 17.87 -17.64
C VAL A 224 14.11 19.03 -18.44
N LYS A 225 14.80 18.76 -19.55
CA LYS A 225 15.33 19.81 -20.42
C LYS A 225 14.25 20.76 -20.92
N ARG A 226 13.09 20.23 -21.32
CA ARG A 226 11.96 21.07 -21.75
C ARG A 226 11.47 21.97 -20.61
N LYS A 227 11.27 21.41 -19.41
CA LYS A 227 10.84 22.19 -18.24
C LYS A 227 11.83 23.27 -17.85
N ILE A 228 13.13 22.99 -17.88
CA ILE A 228 14.18 23.99 -17.64
C ILE A 228 14.08 25.14 -18.66
N THR A 229 13.92 24.81 -19.93
CA THR A 229 13.75 25.82 -21.00
C THR A 229 12.49 26.66 -20.80
N ASP A 230 11.39 26.04 -20.41
CA ASP A 230 10.12 26.73 -20.16
C ASP A 230 10.23 27.67 -18.95
N LEU A 231 10.87 27.23 -17.86
CA LEU A 231 11.14 28.08 -16.69
C LEU A 231 12.06 29.25 -17.04
N GLN A 232 13.10 29.03 -17.81
CA GLN A 232 14.00 30.11 -18.27
C GLN A 232 13.24 31.15 -19.09
N LYS A 233 12.34 30.72 -19.99
CA LYS A 233 11.48 31.65 -20.75
C LYS A 233 10.55 32.45 -19.84
N MET A 234 9.91 31.80 -18.86
CA MET A 234 9.05 32.49 -17.90
C MET A 234 9.82 33.54 -17.09
N THR A 235 11.02 33.20 -16.60
CA THR A 235 11.89 34.16 -15.90
C THR A 235 12.25 35.37 -16.76
N ILE A 236 12.62 35.16 -18.04
CA ILE A 236 12.91 36.24 -18.97
C ILE A 236 11.67 37.11 -19.24
N GLU A 237 10.49 36.49 -19.36
CA GLU A 237 9.25 37.24 -19.57
C GLU A 237 8.86 38.07 -18.34
N GLU A 238 9.02 37.53 -17.12
CA GLU A 238 8.80 38.26 -15.89
C GLU A 238 9.78 39.45 -15.73
N GLN A 239 11.06 39.22 -16.00
CA GLN A 239 12.03 40.29 -16.00
C GLN A 239 11.69 41.42 -17.02
N LYS A 240 11.26 41.04 -18.23
CA LYS A 240 10.78 42.02 -19.22
C LYS A 240 9.54 42.77 -18.76
N LYS A 241 8.62 42.13 -18.07
CA LYS A 241 7.44 42.77 -17.48
C LYS A 241 7.83 43.73 -16.37
N ALA A 242 8.73 43.33 -15.47
CA ALA A 242 9.22 44.16 -14.39
C ALA A 242 9.89 45.43 -14.93
N VAL A 243 10.78 45.31 -15.92
CA VAL A 243 11.42 46.47 -16.58
C VAL A 243 10.39 47.39 -17.26
N ARG A 244 9.34 46.81 -17.90
CA ARG A 244 8.28 47.64 -18.53
C ARG A 244 7.36 48.34 -17.51
N SER A 245 7.22 47.76 -16.31
CA SER A 245 6.41 48.33 -15.22
C SER A 245 7.17 49.37 -14.36
N GLY A 246 8.48 49.62 -14.66
CA GLY A 246 9.27 50.62 -13.94
C GLY A 246 9.74 50.17 -12.55
N TYR A 247 9.69 48.89 -12.27
CA TYR A 247 10.35 48.30 -11.09
C TYR A 247 11.76 47.86 -11.49
N ASP A 248 12.74 48.65 -11.06
CA ASP A 248 14.15 48.22 -11.03
C ASP A 248 14.45 47.29 -9.86
#